data_805cf6a9312cc2caea1e662bbe1efbe6
#
_entry.id   805cf6a9312cc2caea1e662bbe1efbe6
#
_cell.length_a   1.000
_cell.length_b   1.000
_cell.length_c   1.000
_cell.angle_alpha   90.00
_cell.angle_beta   90.00
_cell.angle_gamma   90.00
#
_symmetry.space_group_name_H-M   'P 1'
#
loop_
_entity.id
_entity.type
_entity.pdbx_description
1 polymer ?
#
loop_
_entity_poly.entity_id
_entity_poly.type
_entity_poly.pdbx_seq_one_letter_code
_entity_poly.pdbx_strand_id
1 'polypeptide(L)'
;MYDLHSILIQLKKEDTPLHGVMVRCVRCFYQWLDPTLWEGSALFELWAQELELIYGDLRQRLSPNAKTDAGSLGDRFGFDTPPELPRLLQSIQTFYSVLIKLIAWNTLRGATPEPPLTELLSGRAFVNRGIRNFCGDDWYIWPLDIWDPALETQCEELRACLEAFDTCPEGSTLSPDSLSRIYETVVPPALRHALGEYYTPGWLAERTLQNAVSASRQQAGDLRFLDPACGSGVFLIQALRMIRADTPQGPPLSDQVAGFDLHPLAVLTAKVNYLAVMARQPLPEAGLFLPIYRYDALNIPILRGDTLVIDTGCGLVCDVPLSLCRQAVEMRPDPEEFLSMPEARGLLTSLPPNGRLLLAGILLNRIWAFFHQKADIVMGNPPWVNWEYLSPRYRAGSQHLWGEYGLLQVKGPRLGFSKED
;
A
#
# COMPACT_ATOMS: atom_id res chain seq x y z
N MET A 1 13.27 -14.49 -12.49
CA MET A 1 12.02 -13.94 -11.90
C MET A 1 11.23 -15.08 -11.31
N TYR A 2 10.60 -14.87 -10.14
CA TYR A 2 9.80 -15.92 -9.50
C TYR A 2 8.53 -16.25 -10.31
N ASP A 3 8.21 -17.55 -10.37
CA ASP A 3 6.95 -18.04 -10.93
C ASP A 3 5.81 -17.84 -9.92
N LEU A 4 5.10 -16.71 -10.06
CA LEU A 4 3.99 -16.34 -9.16
C LEU A 4 2.80 -17.31 -9.25
N HIS A 5 2.63 -18.01 -10.35
CA HIS A 5 1.56 -19.01 -10.48
C HIS A 5 1.85 -20.21 -9.57
N SER A 6 3.09 -20.70 -9.59
CA SER A 6 3.52 -21.79 -8.71
C SER A 6 3.50 -21.37 -7.23
N ILE A 7 3.93 -20.14 -6.91
CA ILE A 7 3.81 -19.57 -5.57
C ILE A 7 2.34 -19.57 -5.10
N LEU A 8 1.43 -19.14 -5.95
CA LEU A 8 -0.01 -19.10 -5.64
C LEU A 8 -0.58 -20.49 -5.34
N ILE A 9 -0.20 -21.50 -6.15
CA ILE A 9 -0.61 -22.90 -5.93
C ILE A 9 -0.09 -23.43 -4.59
N GLN A 10 1.17 -23.16 -4.29
CA GLN A 10 1.81 -23.60 -3.05
C GLN A 10 1.17 -22.95 -1.80
N LEU A 11 0.84 -21.66 -1.85
CA LEU A 11 0.18 -20.98 -0.73
C LEU A 11 -1.23 -21.49 -0.46
N LYS A 12 -1.92 -22.02 -1.49
CA LYS A 12 -3.28 -22.57 -1.36
C LYS A 12 -3.30 -23.98 -0.77
N LYS A 13 -2.26 -24.76 -1.01
CA LYS A 13 -2.23 -26.18 -0.67
C LYS A 13 -1.51 -26.38 0.65
N GLU A 14 -2.22 -26.90 1.67
CA GLU A 14 -1.74 -26.98 3.06
C GLU A 14 -0.46 -27.81 3.25
N ASP A 15 -0.29 -28.89 2.49
CA ASP A 15 0.85 -29.80 2.63
C ASP A 15 2.11 -29.37 1.84
N THR A 16 2.23 -28.07 1.53
CA THR A 16 3.37 -27.58 0.73
C THR A 16 4.42 -26.88 1.59
N PRO A 17 5.70 -26.89 1.18
CA PRO A 17 6.75 -26.20 1.92
C PRO A 17 6.45 -24.71 2.13
N LEU A 18 5.99 -24.00 1.09
CA LEU A 18 5.73 -22.55 1.18
C LEU A 18 4.54 -22.25 2.09
N HIS A 19 3.48 -23.06 2.07
CA HIS A 19 2.37 -22.92 3.02
C HIS A 19 2.86 -23.13 4.46
N GLY A 20 3.67 -24.13 4.72
CA GLY A 20 4.25 -24.39 6.04
C GLY A 20 5.10 -23.20 6.54
N VAL A 21 5.92 -22.59 5.65
CA VAL A 21 6.68 -21.38 5.97
C VAL A 21 5.75 -20.19 6.25
N MET A 22 4.70 -20.00 5.46
CA MET A 22 3.70 -18.96 5.69
C MET A 22 3.08 -19.10 7.09
N VAL A 23 2.65 -20.27 7.48
CA VAL A 23 2.06 -20.54 8.80
C VAL A 23 3.04 -20.21 9.92
N ARG A 24 4.30 -20.64 9.82
CA ARG A 24 5.33 -20.33 10.81
C ARG A 24 5.64 -18.84 10.91
N CYS A 25 5.78 -18.14 9.77
CA CYS A 25 5.98 -16.70 9.74
C CYS A 25 4.82 -15.96 10.43
N VAL A 26 3.56 -16.25 10.06
CA VAL A 26 2.38 -15.59 10.64
C VAL A 26 2.29 -15.84 12.15
N ARG A 27 2.55 -17.06 12.61
CA ARG A 27 2.59 -17.38 14.05
C ARG A 27 3.70 -16.65 14.79
N CYS A 28 4.89 -16.57 14.20
CA CYS A 28 6.02 -15.84 14.76
C CYS A 28 5.70 -14.34 14.89
N PHE A 29 5.18 -13.71 13.84
CA PHE A 29 4.74 -12.32 13.90
C PHE A 29 3.62 -12.11 14.92
N TYR A 30 2.64 -13.02 14.99
CA TYR A 30 1.57 -12.96 15.99
C TYR A 30 2.11 -13.01 17.43
N GLN A 31 3.09 -13.85 17.72
CA GLN A 31 3.71 -13.92 19.03
C GLN A 31 4.38 -12.60 19.42
N TRP A 32 5.12 -12.00 18.50
CA TRP A 32 5.82 -10.74 18.73
C TRP A 32 4.90 -9.53 18.81
N LEU A 33 3.71 -9.57 18.26
CA LEU A 33 2.68 -8.53 18.40
C LEU A 33 1.93 -8.61 19.73
N ASP A 34 2.44 -9.33 20.74
CA ASP A 34 1.84 -9.38 22.06
C ASP A 34 1.97 -8.02 22.77
N PRO A 35 0.84 -7.37 23.16
CA PRO A 35 0.89 -6.07 23.83
C PRO A 35 1.73 -6.04 25.09
N THR A 36 1.90 -7.20 25.77
CA THR A 36 2.72 -7.31 26.98
C THR A 36 4.21 -7.24 26.71
N LEU A 37 4.63 -7.56 25.46
CA LEU A 37 6.02 -7.49 25.01
C LEU A 37 6.37 -6.10 24.44
N TRP A 38 5.34 -5.28 24.17
CA TRP A 38 5.44 -4.03 23.42
C TRP A 38 4.95 -2.82 24.23
N GLU A 39 5.12 -2.81 25.53
CA GLU A 39 4.79 -1.63 26.35
C GLU A 39 5.47 -0.38 25.75
N GLY A 40 4.69 0.45 25.05
CA GLY A 40 5.09 1.75 24.53
C GLY A 40 5.60 1.83 23.09
N SER A 41 5.35 0.85 22.21
CA SER A 41 5.64 1.03 20.79
C SER A 41 4.68 2.05 20.19
N ALA A 42 5.15 3.28 19.99
CA ALA A 42 4.41 4.33 19.29
C ALA A 42 3.94 3.88 17.88
N LEU A 43 4.66 2.95 17.26
CA LEU A 43 4.29 2.36 15.97
C LEU A 43 3.03 1.50 16.07
N PHE A 44 2.87 0.73 17.12
CA PHE A 44 1.66 -0.09 17.32
C PHE A 44 0.43 0.77 17.58
N GLU A 45 0.55 1.81 18.39
CA GLU A 45 -0.55 2.75 18.64
C GLU A 45 -0.94 3.49 17.36
N LEU A 46 0.03 3.97 16.57
CA LEU A 46 -0.21 4.60 15.28
C LEU A 46 -0.88 3.64 14.30
N TRP A 47 -0.43 2.37 14.26
CA TRP A 47 -1.05 1.34 13.44
C TRP A 47 -2.49 1.05 13.86
N ALA A 48 -2.77 0.95 15.15
CA ALA A 48 -4.13 0.70 15.64
C ALA A 48 -5.09 1.83 15.25
N GLN A 49 -4.63 3.09 15.33
CA GLN A 49 -5.40 4.26 14.87
C GLN A 49 -5.65 4.22 13.36
N GLU A 50 -4.66 3.81 12.59
CA GLU A 50 -4.77 3.67 11.14
C GLU A 50 -5.72 2.54 10.75
N LEU A 51 -5.65 1.42 11.44
CA LEU A 51 -6.57 0.29 11.25
C LEU A 51 -8.03 0.74 11.46
N GLU A 52 -8.28 1.53 12.51
CA GLU A 52 -9.60 2.10 12.76
C GLU A 52 -10.04 3.08 11.67
N LEU A 53 -9.10 3.88 11.14
CA LEU A 53 -9.39 4.82 10.05
C LEU A 53 -9.78 4.08 8.77
N ILE A 54 -8.99 3.07 8.37
CA ILE A 54 -9.18 2.33 7.10
C ILE A 54 -10.38 1.39 7.19
N TYR A 55 -10.51 0.66 8.27
CA TYR A 55 -11.48 -0.42 8.37
C TYR A 55 -12.70 -0.09 9.24
N GLY A 56 -12.70 1.03 9.96
CA GLY A 56 -13.73 1.36 10.93
C GLY A 56 -13.79 0.33 12.06
N ASP A 57 -14.96 0.17 12.67
CA ASP A 57 -15.13 -0.87 13.71
C ASP A 57 -15.26 -2.25 13.06
N LEU A 58 -14.12 -2.94 12.93
CA LEU A 58 -14.05 -4.31 12.41
C LEU A 58 -14.99 -5.27 13.13
N ARG A 59 -15.23 -5.07 14.44
CA ARG A 59 -16.10 -5.95 15.22
C ARG A 59 -17.56 -5.82 14.81
N GLN A 60 -17.98 -4.63 14.37
CA GLN A 60 -19.34 -4.41 13.85
C GLN A 60 -19.51 -4.92 12.41
N ARG A 61 -18.46 -4.82 11.61
CA ARG A 61 -18.48 -5.27 10.21
C ARG A 61 -18.45 -6.78 10.06
N LEU A 62 -17.73 -7.44 10.93
CA LEU A 62 -17.71 -8.89 10.97
C LEU A 62 -19.06 -9.37 11.53
N SER A 63 -19.87 -9.97 10.68
CA SER A 63 -21.14 -10.63 10.99
C SER A 63 -21.07 -11.46 12.29
N PRO A 64 -22.18 -11.72 12.99
CA PRO A 64 -22.23 -12.70 14.10
C PRO A 64 -21.58 -14.05 13.77
N ASN A 65 -21.54 -14.43 12.49
CA ASN A 65 -20.79 -15.59 11.98
C ASN A 65 -19.28 -15.36 11.92
N ALA A 66 -18.77 -14.15 12.08
CA ALA A 66 -17.36 -13.83 12.05
C ALA A 66 -16.56 -14.43 13.21
N LYS A 67 -17.22 -14.81 14.32
CA LYS A 67 -16.57 -15.65 15.35
C LYS A 67 -16.23 -17.05 14.81
N THR A 68 -17.05 -17.57 13.90
CA THR A 68 -16.79 -18.80 13.14
C THR A 68 -15.66 -18.56 12.12
N ASP A 69 -15.64 -17.39 11.47
CA ASP A 69 -14.61 -17.05 10.48
C ASP A 69 -13.25 -16.78 11.13
N ALA A 70 -13.19 -16.15 12.32
CA ALA A 70 -11.96 -15.98 13.08
C ALA A 70 -11.43 -17.32 13.62
N GLY A 71 -12.31 -18.25 14.00
CA GLY A 71 -11.97 -19.62 14.36
C GLY A 71 -11.36 -20.37 13.18
N SER A 72 -12.06 -20.40 12.04
CA SER A 72 -11.59 -21.05 10.82
C SER A 72 -10.29 -20.45 10.28
N LEU A 73 -10.08 -19.13 10.47
CA LEU A 73 -8.83 -18.46 10.14
C LEU A 73 -7.71 -18.86 11.11
N GLY A 74 -8.03 -18.99 12.41
CA GLY A 74 -7.12 -19.50 13.43
C GLY A 74 -6.67 -20.93 13.12
N ASP A 75 -7.62 -21.81 12.77
CA ASP A 75 -7.34 -23.20 12.40
C ASP A 75 -6.37 -23.28 11.21
N ARG A 76 -6.55 -22.41 10.20
CA ARG A 76 -5.68 -22.34 9.02
C ARG A 76 -4.23 -22.06 9.38
N PHE A 77 -3.99 -21.25 10.41
CA PHE A 77 -2.65 -20.91 10.88
C PHE A 77 -2.22 -21.76 12.10
N GLY A 78 -2.98 -22.80 12.43
CA GLY A 78 -2.65 -23.76 13.48
C GLY A 78 -2.69 -23.19 14.89
N PHE A 79 -3.63 -22.30 15.20
CA PHE A 79 -3.88 -21.80 16.54
C PHE A 79 -4.85 -22.73 17.27
N ASP A 80 -4.44 -23.21 18.46
CA ASP A 80 -5.27 -24.09 19.31
C ASP A 80 -6.48 -23.36 19.95
N THR A 81 -6.38 -22.04 20.05
CA THR A 81 -7.42 -21.15 20.58
C THR A 81 -7.69 -20.03 19.57
N PRO A 82 -8.92 -19.51 19.49
CA PRO A 82 -9.24 -18.42 18.56
C PRO A 82 -8.31 -17.21 18.80
N PRO A 83 -7.54 -16.79 17.78
CA PRO A 83 -6.62 -15.67 17.90
C PRO A 83 -7.37 -14.33 17.94
N GLU A 84 -6.73 -13.31 18.50
CA GLU A 84 -7.23 -11.94 18.42
C GLU A 84 -7.15 -11.45 16.96
N LEU A 85 -8.30 -11.11 16.38
CA LEU A 85 -8.43 -10.88 14.93
C LEU A 85 -7.56 -9.71 14.41
N PRO A 86 -7.52 -8.51 15.04
CA PRO A 86 -6.66 -7.44 14.55
C PRO A 86 -5.18 -7.83 14.55
N ARG A 87 -4.73 -8.51 15.60
CA ARG A 87 -3.36 -9.00 15.74
C ARG A 87 -3.01 -10.06 14.68
N LEU A 88 -3.95 -10.99 14.41
CA LEU A 88 -3.78 -11.98 13.36
C LEU A 88 -3.77 -11.32 11.97
N LEU A 89 -4.67 -10.37 11.72
CA LEU A 89 -4.70 -9.62 10.46
C LEU A 89 -3.38 -8.92 10.20
N GLN A 90 -2.83 -8.23 11.22
CA GLN A 90 -1.53 -7.58 11.06
C GLN A 90 -0.41 -8.57 10.80
N SER A 91 -0.43 -9.72 11.47
CA SER A 91 0.58 -10.77 11.23
C SER A 91 0.54 -11.30 9.80
N ILE A 92 -0.67 -11.52 9.27
CA ILE A 92 -0.89 -11.92 7.88
C ILE A 92 -0.42 -10.84 6.90
N GLN A 93 -0.76 -9.58 7.17
CA GLN A 93 -0.35 -8.45 6.34
C GLN A 93 1.16 -8.22 6.38
N THR A 94 1.78 -8.41 7.53
CA THR A 94 3.26 -8.37 7.66
C THR A 94 3.92 -9.48 6.84
N PHE A 95 3.41 -10.72 6.93
CA PHE A 95 3.89 -11.83 6.09
C PHE A 95 3.78 -11.47 4.60
N TYR A 96 2.62 -10.95 4.17
CA TYR A 96 2.44 -10.57 2.76
C TYR A 96 3.38 -9.43 2.35
N SER A 97 3.61 -8.43 3.22
CA SER A 97 4.58 -7.36 2.95
C SER A 97 6.00 -7.90 2.75
N VAL A 98 6.45 -8.80 3.62
CA VAL A 98 7.76 -9.46 3.48
C VAL A 98 7.83 -10.21 2.15
N LEU A 99 6.80 -11.02 1.84
CA LEU A 99 6.73 -11.81 0.61
C LEU A 99 6.85 -10.94 -0.65
N ILE A 100 6.07 -9.86 -0.74
CA ILE A 100 6.07 -9.02 -1.95
C ILE A 100 7.35 -8.18 -2.08
N LYS A 101 8.03 -7.83 -0.98
CA LYS A 101 9.35 -7.19 -1.02
C LYS A 101 10.42 -8.14 -1.57
N LEU A 102 10.40 -9.41 -1.16
CA LEU A 102 11.27 -10.44 -1.73
C LEU A 102 11.00 -10.62 -3.24
N ILE A 103 9.73 -10.65 -3.64
CA ILE A 103 9.33 -10.72 -5.05
C ILE A 103 9.83 -9.47 -5.81
N ALA A 104 9.64 -8.28 -5.25
CA ALA A 104 10.10 -7.03 -5.85
C ALA A 104 11.62 -7.02 -6.05
N TRP A 105 12.37 -7.46 -5.06
CA TRP A 105 13.82 -7.56 -5.17
C TRP A 105 14.24 -8.53 -6.29
N ASN A 106 13.61 -9.68 -6.35
CA ASN A 106 13.89 -10.65 -7.41
C ASN A 106 13.61 -10.10 -8.82
N THR A 107 12.63 -9.20 -8.99
CA THR A 107 12.37 -8.55 -10.29
C THR A 107 13.47 -7.57 -10.72
N LEU A 108 14.20 -7.02 -9.75
CA LEU A 108 15.32 -6.11 -9.96
C LEU A 108 16.66 -6.85 -10.07
N ARG A 109 16.67 -8.14 -9.81
CA ARG A 109 17.86 -8.95 -9.67
C ARG A 109 18.66 -8.97 -10.98
N GLY A 110 19.77 -8.24 -10.96
CA GLY A 110 20.88 -8.41 -11.89
C GLY A 110 21.96 -9.28 -11.25
N ALA A 111 23.21 -9.14 -11.65
CA ALA A 111 24.37 -9.80 -11.06
C ALA A 111 24.77 -9.24 -9.67
N THR A 112 23.84 -8.67 -8.91
CA THR A 112 24.11 -8.10 -7.58
C THR A 112 23.91 -9.14 -6.49
N PRO A 113 24.77 -9.14 -5.45
CA PRO A 113 24.60 -10.00 -4.28
C PRO A 113 23.24 -9.76 -3.60
N GLU A 114 22.72 -10.80 -2.95
CA GLU A 114 21.55 -10.66 -2.09
C GLU A 114 21.85 -9.72 -0.92
N PRO A 115 20.99 -8.70 -0.64
CA PRO A 115 21.19 -7.83 0.49
C PRO A 115 20.81 -8.54 1.80
N PRO A 116 21.30 -8.07 2.95
CA PRO A 116 20.77 -8.46 4.24
C PRO A 116 19.26 -8.24 4.29
N LEU A 117 18.52 -9.12 4.97
CA LEU A 117 17.06 -8.97 5.09
C LEU A 117 16.64 -7.65 5.71
N THR A 118 17.39 -7.15 6.68
CA THR A 118 17.13 -5.84 7.31
C THR A 118 17.18 -4.69 6.31
N GLU A 119 18.12 -4.70 5.37
CA GLU A 119 18.19 -3.69 4.31
C GLU A 119 17.07 -3.84 3.28
N LEU A 120 16.70 -5.07 2.97
CA LEU A 120 15.61 -5.35 2.03
C LEU A 120 14.26 -4.93 2.63
N LEU A 121 13.99 -5.33 3.88
CA LEU A 121 12.72 -5.06 4.54
C LEU A 121 12.56 -3.58 4.89
N SER A 122 13.63 -2.87 5.27
CA SER A 122 13.62 -1.42 5.49
C SER A 122 13.47 -0.60 4.20
N GLY A 123 13.69 -1.22 3.04
CA GLY A 123 13.71 -0.52 1.74
C GLY A 123 15.07 0.06 1.36
N ARG A 124 16.08 0.04 2.24
CA ARG A 124 17.42 0.58 1.96
C ARG A 124 18.07 -0.09 0.74
N ALA A 125 17.88 -1.40 0.56
CA ALA A 125 18.35 -2.11 -0.63
C ALA A 125 17.77 -1.52 -1.93
N PHE A 126 16.51 -1.08 -1.92
CA PHE A 126 15.85 -0.44 -3.07
C PHE A 126 16.41 0.96 -3.31
N VAL A 127 16.64 1.74 -2.24
CA VAL A 127 17.29 3.07 -2.33
C VAL A 127 18.69 2.94 -2.93
N ASN A 128 19.49 1.97 -2.50
CA ASN A 128 20.80 1.66 -3.05
C ASN A 128 20.78 1.29 -4.55
N ARG A 129 19.60 0.86 -5.05
CA ARG A 129 19.34 0.59 -6.48
C ARG A 129 18.70 1.76 -7.22
N GLY A 130 18.61 2.93 -6.57
CA GLY A 130 18.03 4.14 -7.14
C GLY A 130 16.52 4.23 -7.08
N ILE A 131 15.82 3.40 -6.27
CA ILE A 131 14.38 3.48 -6.08
C ILE A 131 14.10 4.09 -4.71
N ARG A 132 13.79 5.40 -4.68
CA ARG A 132 13.85 6.19 -3.45
C ARG A 132 12.66 6.06 -2.51
N ASN A 133 11.45 5.83 -3.04
CA ASN A 133 10.20 5.86 -2.27
C ASN A 133 9.48 4.52 -2.21
N PHE A 134 10.20 3.40 -2.26
CA PHE A 134 9.58 2.08 -2.27
C PHE A 134 8.92 1.74 -0.92
N CYS A 135 9.63 1.91 0.20
CA CYS A 135 9.17 1.55 1.55
C CYS A 135 9.07 2.75 2.51
N GLY A 136 9.07 3.99 2.04
CA GLY A 136 9.19 5.17 2.90
C GLY A 136 8.05 5.35 3.92
N ASP A 137 6.87 4.80 3.67
CA ASP A 137 5.67 4.86 4.52
C ASP A 137 5.15 3.47 4.89
N ASP A 138 6.02 2.50 5.00
CA ASP A 138 5.67 1.10 5.21
C ASP A 138 5.43 0.79 6.70
N TRP A 139 4.20 0.48 7.04
CA TRP A 139 3.77 0.10 8.38
C TRP A 139 4.21 -1.30 8.82
N TYR A 140 4.67 -2.11 7.89
CA TYR A 140 5.03 -3.51 8.12
C TYR A 140 6.53 -3.72 8.34
N ILE A 141 7.27 -2.63 8.62
CA ILE A 141 8.69 -2.67 8.99
C ILE A 141 8.90 -2.89 10.50
N TRP A 142 7.83 -2.89 11.28
CA TRP A 142 7.88 -3.06 12.73
C TRP A 142 8.75 -4.26 13.20
N PRO A 143 8.88 -5.40 12.46
CA PRO A 143 9.77 -6.47 12.90
C PRO A 143 11.23 -6.02 13.04
N LEU A 144 11.64 -4.95 12.33
CA LEU A 144 12.99 -4.42 12.41
C LEU A 144 13.28 -3.70 13.74
N ASP A 145 12.24 -3.25 14.46
CA ASP A 145 12.39 -2.61 15.77
C ASP A 145 12.83 -3.57 16.86
N ILE A 146 12.50 -4.85 16.67
CA ILE A 146 12.78 -5.93 17.62
C ILE A 146 13.65 -7.01 17.04
N TRP A 147 14.17 -6.87 15.83
CA TRP A 147 14.82 -7.87 15.01
C TRP A 147 15.48 -9.01 15.81
N ASP A 148 14.68 -10.01 16.10
CA ASP A 148 15.03 -11.18 16.90
C ASP A 148 15.51 -12.33 15.99
N PRO A 149 16.44 -13.18 16.42
CA PRO A 149 16.91 -14.33 15.64
C PRO A 149 15.82 -15.29 15.15
N ALA A 150 14.69 -15.39 15.86
CA ALA A 150 13.58 -16.23 15.42
C ALA A 150 12.82 -15.56 14.25
N LEU A 151 12.63 -14.23 14.27
CA LEU A 151 12.07 -13.48 13.15
C LEU A 151 12.96 -13.58 11.91
N GLU A 152 14.28 -13.37 12.10
CA GLU A 152 15.25 -13.48 11.02
C GLU A 152 15.21 -14.87 10.39
N THR A 153 15.24 -15.93 11.22
CA THR A 153 15.19 -17.32 10.74
C THR A 153 13.95 -17.58 9.88
N GLN A 154 12.75 -17.12 10.33
CA GLN A 154 11.52 -17.34 9.55
C GLN A 154 11.51 -16.55 8.23
N CYS A 155 12.04 -15.35 8.21
CA CYS A 155 12.16 -14.56 6.99
C CYS A 155 13.20 -15.14 6.02
N GLU A 156 14.32 -15.68 6.53
CA GLU A 156 15.31 -16.38 5.72
C GLU A 156 14.78 -17.70 5.15
N GLU A 157 14.01 -18.47 5.93
CA GLU A 157 13.34 -19.68 5.43
C GLU A 157 12.36 -19.32 4.28
N LEU A 158 11.63 -18.20 4.40
CA LEU A 158 10.75 -17.71 3.34
C LEU A 158 11.57 -17.36 2.09
N ARG A 159 12.67 -16.63 2.23
CA ARG A 159 13.56 -16.27 1.13
C ARG A 159 14.10 -17.51 0.43
N ALA A 160 14.66 -18.45 1.18
CA ALA A 160 15.20 -19.72 0.65
C ALA A 160 14.11 -20.57 -0.05
N CYS A 161 12.90 -20.61 0.52
CA CYS A 161 11.79 -21.31 -0.10
C CYS A 161 11.38 -20.68 -1.44
N LEU A 162 11.44 -19.34 -1.56
CA LEU A 162 11.11 -18.63 -2.81
C LEU A 162 12.14 -18.87 -3.92
N GLU A 163 13.39 -19.13 -3.60
CA GLU A 163 14.43 -19.43 -4.60
C GLU A 163 14.09 -20.63 -5.49
N ALA A 164 13.34 -21.60 -4.95
CA ALA A 164 12.86 -22.76 -5.72
C ALA A 164 11.90 -22.36 -6.87
N PHE A 165 11.32 -21.18 -6.81
CA PHE A 165 10.41 -20.66 -7.83
C PHE A 165 11.06 -19.68 -8.81
N ASP A 166 12.37 -19.47 -8.73
CA ASP A 166 13.12 -18.61 -9.66
C ASP A 166 13.38 -19.32 -11.00
N THR A 167 12.29 -19.73 -11.64
CA THR A 167 12.29 -20.56 -12.86
C THR A 167 11.76 -19.84 -14.10
N CYS A 168 11.20 -18.64 -13.93
CA CYS A 168 10.67 -17.91 -15.06
C CYS A 168 11.78 -17.43 -16.00
N PRO A 169 11.63 -17.64 -17.33
CA PRO A 169 12.56 -17.11 -18.31
C PRO A 169 12.73 -15.58 -18.20
N GLU A 170 13.91 -15.09 -18.55
CA GLU A 170 14.11 -13.64 -18.68
C GLU A 170 13.07 -13.04 -19.63
N GLY A 171 12.45 -11.95 -19.23
CA GLY A 171 11.39 -11.28 -20.01
C GLY A 171 9.96 -11.76 -19.71
N SER A 172 9.77 -12.74 -18.83
CA SER A 172 8.43 -13.11 -18.34
C SER A 172 7.74 -11.92 -17.67
N THR A 173 6.44 -11.76 -17.92
CA THR A 173 5.68 -10.64 -17.37
C THR A 173 4.92 -11.04 -16.13
N LEU A 174 5.02 -10.25 -15.05
CA LEU A 174 4.03 -10.31 -13.99
C LEU A 174 2.67 -9.95 -14.57
N SER A 175 1.67 -10.83 -14.38
CA SER A 175 0.29 -10.41 -14.62
C SER A 175 -0.09 -9.39 -13.53
N PRO A 176 -0.76 -8.28 -13.87
CA PRO A 176 -1.21 -7.31 -12.87
C PRO A 176 -2.03 -7.92 -11.74
N ASP A 177 -2.73 -9.02 -12.05
CA ASP A 177 -3.61 -9.71 -11.09
C ASP A 177 -2.86 -10.72 -10.20
N SER A 178 -1.59 -11.03 -10.48
CA SER A 178 -0.88 -12.12 -9.78
C SER A 178 -0.69 -11.82 -8.30
N LEU A 179 -0.23 -10.62 -7.95
CA LEU A 179 -0.02 -10.23 -6.55
C LEU A 179 -1.35 -10.08 -5.81
N SER A 180 -2.38 -9.51 -6.44
CA SER A 180 -3.72 -9.45 -5.87
C SER A 180 -4.26 -10.84 -5.55
N ARG A 181 -4.07 -11.81 -6.45
CA ARG A 181 -4.48 -13.21 -6.24
C ARG A 181 -3.71 -13.90 -5.11
N ILE A 182 -2.43 -13.55 -4.92
CA ILE A 182 -1.65 -14.03 -3.77
C ILE A 182 -2.25 -13.46 -2.48
N TYR A 183 -2.53 -12.17 -2.43
CA TYR A 183 -3.19 -11.53 -1.29
C TYR A 183 -4.55 -12.17 -0.99
N GLU A 184 -5.39 -12.35 -2.02
CA GLU A 184 -6.68 -13.03 -1.91
C GLU A 184 -6.59 -14.47 -1.41
N THR A 185 -5.45 -15.11 -1.60
CA THR A 185 -5.19 -16.46 -1.12
C THR A 185 -4.81 -16.46 0.36
N VAL A 186 -4.02 -15.46 0.78
CA VAL A 186 -3.54 -15.33 2.15
C VAL A 186 -4.65 -14.79 3.07
N VAL A 187 -5.42 -13.79 2.59
CA VAL A 187 -6.53 -13.17 3.32
C VAL A 187 -7.88 -13.76 2.85
N PRO A 188 -8.66 -14.36 3.74
CA PRO A 188 -9.94 -14.99 3.38
C PRO A 188 -10.96 -14.04 2.76
N PRO A 189 -11.84 -14.53 1.86
CA PRO A 189 -12.85 -13.72 1.19
C PRO A 189 -13.78 -12.97 2.15
N ALA A 190 -14.25 -13.62 3.21
CA ALA A 190 -15.16 -13.00 4.19
C ALA A 190 -14.52 -11.77 4.85
N LEU A 191 -13.21 -11.84 5.16
CA LEU A 191 -12.49 -10.72 5.75
C LEU A 191 -12.29 -9.60 4.72
N ARG A 192 -11.89 -9.92 3.49
CA ARG A 192 -11.73 -8.92 2.41
C ARG A 192 -13.04 -8.19 2.09
N HIS A 193 -14.16 -8.91 2.05
CA HIS A 193 -15.48 -8.31 1.86
C HIS A 193 -15.85 -7.38 3.02
N ALA A 194 -15.55 -7.77 4.27
CA ALA A 194 -15.74 -6.92 5.43
C ALA A 194 -14.85 -5.67 5.39
N LEU A 195 -13.68 -5.75 4.74
CA LEU A 195 -12.75 -4.64 4.54
C LEU A 195 -13.12 -3.76 3.33
N GLY A 196 -14.07 -4.18 2.49
CA GLY A 196 -14.44 -3.49 1.25
C GLY A 196 -13.40 -3.62 0.14
N GLU A 197 -12.54 -4.62 0.21
CA GLU A 197 -11.46 -4.86 -0.73
C GLU A 197 -11.95 -5.66 -1.95
N TYR A 198 -12.16 -4.99 -3.07
CA TYR A 198 -12.57 -5.57 -4.34
C TYR A 198 -11.55 -5.22 -5.43
N TYR A 199 -10.93 -6.26 -5.99
CA TYR A 199 -9.96 -6.07 -7.07
C TYR A 199 -10.62 -6.06 -8.44
N THR A 200 -10.21 -5.09 -9.27
CA THR A 200 -10.71 -4.96 -10.64
C THR A 200 -9.99 -5.96 -11.56
N PRO A 201 -10.71 -6.77 -12.35
CA PRO A 201 -10.06 -7.62 -13.34
C PRO A 201 -9.29 -6.81 -14.39
N GLY A 202 -8.11 -7.28 -14.81
CA GLY A 202 -7.25 -6.57 -15.74
C GLY A 202 -7.90 -6.23 -17.07
N TRP A 203 -8.76 -7.13 -17.60
CA TRP A 203 -9.49 -6.89 -18.85
C TRP A 203 -10.51 -5.73 -18.75
N LEU A 204 -11.12 -5.56 -17.56
CA LEU A 204 -12.07 -4.47 -17.33
C LEU A 204 -11.35 -3.13 -17.23
N ALA A 205 -10.21 -3.09 -16.51
CA ALA A 205 -9.37 -1.90 -16.45
C ALA A 205 -8.87 -1.49 -17.83
N GLU A 206 -8.39 -2.45 -18.63
CA GLU A 206 -7.95 -2.21 -20.02
C GLU A 206 -9.08 -1.63 -20.87
N ARG A 207 -10.27 -2.22 -20.83
CA ARG A 207 -11.42 -1.76 -21.60
C ARG A 207 -11.86 -0.36 -21.21
N THR A 208 -11.87 -0.07 -19.90
CA THR A 208 -12.22 1.26 -19.39
C THR A 208 -11.25 2.31 -19.88
N LEU A 209 -9.94 2.03 -19.81
CA LEU A 209 -8.89 2.90 -20.32
C LEU A 209 -8.99 3.16 -21.81
N GLN A 210 -9.16 2.11 -22.62
CA GLN A 210 -9.33 2.24 -24.07
C GLN A 210 -10.48 3.19 -24.42
N ASN A 211 -11.61 3.08 -23.71
CA ASN A 211 -12.75 3.96 -23.91
C ASN A 211 -12.43 5.41 -23.50
N ALA A 212 -11.76 5.62 -22.36
CA ALA A 212 -11.40 6.96 -21.89
C ALA A 212 -10.41 7.67 -22.84
N VAL A 213 -9.36 6.98 -23.28
CA VAL A 213 -8.38 7.50 -24.25
C VAL A 213 -9.05 7.80 -25.58
N SER A 214 -9.90 6.91 -26.08
CA SER A 214 -10.65 7.15 -27.33
C SER A 214 -11.56 8.38 -27.24
N ALA A 215 -12.18 8.62 -26.09
CA ALA A 215 -13.03 9.78 -25.86
C ALA A 215 -12.24 11.10 -25.78
N SER A 216 -10.99 11.06 -25.30
CA SER A 216 -10.10 12.24 -25.23
C SER A 216 -9.64 12.75 -26.60
N ARG A 217 -9.67 11.90 -27.62
CA ARG A 217 -9.14 12.17 -28.96
C ARG A 217 -7.64 12.49 -29.00
N GLN A 218 -6.89 12.06 -28.00
CA GLN A 218 -5.45 12.23 -27.88
C GLN A 218 -4.78 10.84 -27.81
N GLN A 219 -3.46 10.81 -28.04
CA GLN A 219 -2.68 9.59 -27.85
C GLN A 219 -2.43 9.36 -26.35
N ALA A 220 -2.37 8.11 -25.92
CA ALA A 220 -2.13 7.80 -24.50
C ALA A 220 -0.78 8.38 -24.00
N GLY A 221 0.21 8.49 -24.88
CA GLY A 221 1.51 9.09 -24.57
C GLY A 221 1.48 10.58 -24.22
N ASP A 222 0.43 11.30 -24.61
CA ASP A 222 0.26 12.74 -24.33
C ASP A 222 -0.60 13.01 -23.09
N LEU A 223 -1.17 11.96 -22.48
CA LEU A 223 -2.12 12.06 -21.39
C LEU A 223 -1.48 11.73 -20.04
N ARG A 224 -2.00 12.36 -18.99
CA ARG A 224 -1.70 12.03 -17.60
C ARG A 224 -2.88 11.31 -16.97
N PHE A 225 -2.58 10.22 -16.28
CA PHE A 225 -3.54 9.31 -15.68
C PHE A 225 -3.43 9.34 -14.15
N LEU A 226 -4.56 9.37 -13.48
CA LEU A 226 -4.65 9.28 -12.02
C LEU A 226 -5.71 8.25 -11.63
N ASP A 227 -5.32 7.31 -10.76
CA ASP A 227 -6.23 6.45 -10.04
C ASP A 227 -6.26 6.86 -8.56
N PRO A 228 -7.34 7.49 -8.06
CA PRO A 228 -7.42 8.00 -6.69
C PRO A 228 -7.72 6.92 -5.63
N ALA A 229 -7.93 5.66 -6.03
CA ALA A 229 -8.16 4.50 -5.17
C ALA A 229 -7.58 3.25 -5.84
N CYS A 230 -6.25 3.28 -6.09
CA CYS A 230 -5.59 2.41 -7.06
C CYS A 230 -5.52 0.93 -6.64
N GLY A 231 -5.76 0.60 -5.38
CA GLY A 231 -5.64 -0.76 -4.88
C GLY A 231 -4.27 -1.35 -5.21
N SER A 232 -4.24 -2.50 -5.86
CA SER A 232 -3.00 -3.14 -6.36
C SER A 232 -2.41 -2.51 -7.63
N GLY A 233 -3.00 -1.43 -8.16
CA GLY A 233 -2.49 -0.68 -9.30
C GLY A 233 -2.89 -1.22 -10.67
N VAL A 234 -3.97 -1.97 -10.79
CA VAL A 234 -4.36 -2.59 -12.07
C VAL A 234 -4.57 -1.57 -13.19
N PHE A 235 -5.25 -0.46 -12.91
CA PHE A 235 -5.43 0.63 -13.88
C PHE A 235 -4.10 1.30 -14.24
N LEU A 236 -3.23 1.50 -13.24
CA LEU A 236 -1.91 2.10 -13.45
C LEU A 236 -1.06 1.24 -14.41
N ILE A 237 -1.06 -0.08 -14.20
CA ILE A 237 -0.32 -1.01 -15.05
C ILE A 237 -0.84 -1.03 -16.48
N GLN A 238 -2.15 -0.97 -16.67
CA GLN A 238 -2.73 -0.91 -18.02
C GLN A 238 -2.43 0.44 -18.69
N ALA A 239 -2.48 1.57 -17.96
CA ALA A 239 -2.07 2.87 -18.49
C ALA A 239 -0.61 2.87 -18.93
N LEU A 240 0.30 2.35 -18.09
CA LEU A 240 1.72 2.21 -18.44
C LEU A 240 1.94 1.40 -19.71
N ARG A 241 1.21 0.29 -19.88
CA ARG A 241 1.29 -0.55 -21.09
C ARG A 241 0.80 0.18 -22.32
N MET A 242 -0.32 0.91 -22.23
CA MET A 242 -0.85 1.71 -23.33
C MET A 242 0.14 2.80 -23.76
N ILE A 243 0.65 3.58 -22.81
CA ILE A 243 1.62 4.64 -23.11
C ILE A 243 2.87 4.06 -23.78
N ARG A 244 3.38 2.93 -23.29
CA ARG A 244 4.56 2.28 -23.88
C ARG A 244 4.31 1.70 -25.26
N ALA A 245 3.10 1.25 -25.55
CA ALA A 245 2.73 0.78 -26.88
C ALA A 245 2.72 1.94 -27.87
N ASP A 246 2.20 3.11 -27.47
CA ASP A 246 2.11 4.30 -28.30
C ASP A 246 3.46 5.03 -28.45
N THR A 247 4.22 5.09 -27.35
CA THR A 247 5.50 5.85 -27.27
C THR A 247 6.59 5.02 -26.61
N PRO A 248 7.20 4.04 -27.31
CA PRO A 248 8.21 3.14 -26.72
C PRO A 248 9.43 3.86 -26.12
N GLN A 249 9.79 5.02 -26.69
CA GLN A 249 10.91 5.88 -26.25
C GLN A 249 10.44 7.22 -25.65
N GLY A 250 9.19 7.27 -25.15
CA GLY A 250 8.60 8.46 -24.57
C GLY A 250 9.27 8.90 -23.25
N PRO A 251 8.81 10.05 -22.70
CA PRO A 251 9.33 10.60 -21.44
C PRO A 251 9.17 9.62 -20.26
N PRO A 252 9.81 9.91 -19.12
CA PRO A 252 9.65 9.09 -17.91
C PRO A 252 8.17 8.94 -17.54
N LEU A 253 7.70 7.69 -17.43
CA LEU A 253 6.30 7.38 -17.13
C LEU A 253 5.88 7.82 -15.71
N SER A 254 6.86 8.12 -14.85
CA SER A 254 6.62 8.60 -13.48
C SER A 254 5.82 9.91 -13.40
N ASP A 255 5.82 10.71 -14.49
CA ASP A 255 5.12 11.98 -14.53
C ASP A 255 3.74 11.87 -15.22
N GLN A 256 3.45 10.71 -15.80
CA GLN A 256 2.22 10.49 -16.57
C GLN A 256 1.19 9.59 -15.87
N VAL A 257 1.62 8.71 -14.97
CA VAL A 257 0.72 7.74 -14.33
C VAL A 257 0.93 7.78 -12.82
N ALA A 258 -0.05 8.29 -12.09
CA ALA A 258 -0.03 8.36 -10.64
C ALA A 258 -1.19 7.57 -10.01
N GLY A 259 -0.97 7.06 -8.81
CA GLY A 259 -1.99 6.35 -8.03
C GLY A 259 -1.99 6.75 -6.57
N PHE A 260 -3.20 6.80 -5.99
CA PHE A 260 -3.41 7.02 -4.57
C PHE A 260 -4.17 5.84 -3.97
N ASP A 261 -3.84 5.49 -2.75
CA ASP A 261 -4.66 4.59 -1.95
C ASP A 261 -4.46 4.89 -0.47
N LEU A 262 -5.50 4.71 0.33
CA LEU A 262 -5.43 4.90 1.78
C LEU A 262 -4.71 3.74 2.46
N HIS A 263 -4.85 2.53 1.90
CA HIS A 263 -4.33 1.30 2.49
C HIS A 263 -2.82 1.13 2.19
N PRO A 264 -1.94 1.08 3.20
CA PRO A 264 -0.49 1.02 2.98
C PRO A 264 -0.05 -0.23 2.21
N LEU A 265 -0.73 -1.37 2.43
CA LEU A 265 -0.40 -2.62 1.75
C LEU A 265 -0.83 -2.60 0.27
N ALA A 266 -1.95 -1.93 -0.05
CA ALA A 266 -2.36 -1.70 -1.43
C ALA A 266 -1.32 -0.86 -2.17
N VAL A 267 -0.88 0.24 -1.57
CA VAL A 267 0.20 1.10 -2.10
C VAL A 267 1.47 0.30 -2.35
N LEU A 268 1.92 -0.50 -1.38
CA LEU A 268 3.11 -1.34 -1.53
C LEU A 268 2.93 -2.34 -2.68
N THR A 269 1.77 -3.01 -2.76
CA THR A 269 1.45 -3.95 -3.86
C THR A 269 1.46 -3.26 -5.22
N ALA A 270 0.86 -2.07 -5.31
CA ALA A 270 0.86 -1.27 -6.54
C ALA A 270 2.29 -0.85 -6.94
N LYS A 271 3.13 -0.45 -5.98
CA LYS A 271 4.55 -0.15 -6.22
C LYS A 271 5.32 -1.35 -6.77
N VAL A 272 5.08 -2.57 -6.23
CA VAL A 272 5.70 -3.80 -6.74
C VAL A 272 5.26 -4.09 -8.18
N ASN A 273 3.95 -4.00 -8.46
CA ASN A 273 3.43 -4.19 -9.81
C ASN A 273 3.98 -3.16 -10.80
N TYR A 274 4.04 -1.88 -10.40
CA TYR A 274 4.60 -0.80 -11.20
C TYR A 274 6.09 -1.05 -11.50
N LEU A 275 6.85 -1.39 -10.46
CA LEU A 275 8.27 -1.72 -10.57
C LEU A 275 8.51 -2.88 -11.54
N ALA A 276 7.69 -3.93 -11.49
CA ALA A 276 7.80 -5.08 -12.37
C ALA A 276 7.60 -4.74 -13.87
N VAL A 277 6.82 -3.70 -14.16
CA VAL A 277 6.67 -3.17 -15.53
C VAL A 277 7.89 -2.32 -15.92
N MET A 278 8.39 -1.51 -14.99
CA MET A 278 9.50 -0.59 -15.23
C MET A 278 10.86 -1.29 -15.28
N ALA A 279 11.07 -2.35 -14.50
CA ALA A 279 12.35 -3.08 -14.40
C ALA A 279 12.80 -3.80 -15.69
N ARG A 280 11.98 -3.80 -16.73
CA ARG A 280 12.33 -4.32 -18.07
C ARG A 280 13.28 -3.43 -18.84
N GLN A 281 13.49 -2.21 -18.39
CA GLN A 281 14.41 -1.26 -18.96
C GLN A 281 15.49 -0.91 -17.95
N PRO A 282 16.68 -0.49 -18.36
CA PRO A 282 17.67 0.05 -17.44
C PRO A 282 17.03 1.14 -16.60
N LEU A 283 17.26 1.12 -15.30
CA LEU A 283 16.80 2.18 -14.42
C LEU A 283 17.41 3.51 -14.86
N PRO A 284 16.65 4.62 -14.81
CA PRO A 284 17.18 5.94 -15.15
C PRO A 284 18.40 6.26 -14.27
N GLU A 285 19.39 6.98 -14.80
CA GLU A 285 20.56 7.44 -14.02
C GLU A 285 20.14 8.29 -12.81
N ALA A 286 19.10 9.10 -12.95
CA ALA A 286 18.52 9.91 -11.87
C ALA A 286 17.76 9.06 -10.82
N GLY A 287 17.69 7.75 -11.01
CA GLY A 287 16.88 6.83 -10.20
C GLY A 287 15.42 6.78 -10.66
N LEU A 288 14.69 5.83 -10.09
CA LEU A 288 13.25 5.63 -10.31
C LEU A 288 12.48 6.13 -9.08
N PHE A 289 11.52 7.01 -9.32
CA PHE A 289 10.55 7.44 -8.33
C PHE A 289 9.18 6.87 -8.71
N LEU A 290 8.55 6.16 -7.79
CA LEU A 290 7.27 5.49 -8.04
C LEU A 290 6.11 6.46 -7.69
N PRO A 291 5.29 6.91 -8.66
CA PRO A 291 4.25 7.90 -8.42
C PRO A 291 2.99 7.27 -7.82
N ILE A 292 3.17 6.49 -6.77
CA ILE A 292 2.11 5.80 -6.03
C ILE A 292 2.24 6.18 -4.57
N TYR A 293 1.19 6.84 -4.04
CA TYR A 293 1.25 7.50 -2.75
C TYR A 293 0.16 7.00 -1.82
N ARG A 294 0.53 6.82 -0.56
CA ARG A 294 -0.46 6.64 0.48
C ARG A 294 -1.18 7.96 0.74
N TYR A 295 -2.41 8.06 0.27
CA TYR A 295 -3.15 9.31 0.29
C TYR A 295 -4.64 9.06 0.35
N ASP A 296 -5.34 9.86 1.18
CA ASP A 296 -6.79 9.89 1.22
C ASP A 296 -7.28 10.95 0.22
N ALA A 297 -7.87 10.51 -0.87
CA ALA A 297 -8.37 11.40 -1.92
C ALA A 297 -9.54 12.30 -1.47
N LEU A 298 -10.19 11.98 -0.33
CA LEU A 298 -11.25 12.80 0.25
C LEU A 298 -10.73 13.77 1.33
N ASN A 299 -9.54 13.53 1.88
CA ASN A 299 -8.92 14.37 2.92
C ASN A 299 -7.70 15.10 2.35
N ILE A 300 -7.99 16.07 1.50
CA ILE A 300 -6.97 16.85 0.79
C ILE A 300 -6.32 17.86 1.75
N PRO A 301 -4.98 17.99 1.77
CA PRO A 301 -4.28 19.03 2.50
C PRO A 301 -4.77 20.44 2.16
N ILE A 302 -4.88 21.28 3.15
CA ILE A 302 -5.43 22.63 3.01
C ILE A 302 -4.31 23.66 2.91
N LEU A 303 -4.31 24.44 1.84
CA LEU A 303 -3.38 25.55 1.69
C LEU A 303 -3.86 26.77 2.50
N ARG A 304 -3.03 27.24 3.45
CA ARG A 304 -3.27 28.44 4.26
C ARG A 304 -2.06 29.37 4.17
N GLY A 305 -2.16 30.40 3.33
CA GLY A 305 -1.03 31.30 3.07
C GLY A 305 0.18 30.53 2.52
N ASP A 306 1.30 30.61 3.22
CA ASP A 306 2.55 29.91 2.84
C ASP A 306 2.75 28.56 3.52
N THR A 307 1.65 27.97 4.00
CA THR A 307 1.68 26.70 4.76
C THR A 307 0.66 25.71 4.19
N LEU A 308 1.08 24.47 4.04
CA LEU A 308 0.23 23.33 3.72
C LEU A 308 -0.13 22.60 5.02
N VAL A 309 -1.41 22.63 5.40
CA VAL A 309 -1.92 21.93 6.59
C VAL A 309 -2.23 20.49 6.20
N ILE A 310 -1.52 19.55 6.79
CA ILE A 310 -1.60 18.12 6.49
C ILE A 310 -2.10 17.37 7.71
N ASP A 311 -3.28 16.75 7.61
CA ASP A 311 -3.71 15.70 8.54
C ASP A 311 -3.03 14.38 8.13
N THR A 312 -2.20 13.82 9.01
CA THR A 312 -1.48 12.57 8.73
C THR A 312 -2.37 11.33 8.74
N GLY A 313 -3.61 11.44 9.23
CA GLY A 313 -4.48 10.29 9.49
C GLY A 313 -4.23 9.63 10.85
N CYS A 314 -3.05 9.81 11.44
CA CYS A 314 -2.63 9.21 12.72
C CYS A 314 -2.82 10.14 13.92
N GLY A 315 -3.76 11.08 13.86
CA GLY A 315 -4.04 12.01 14.95
C GLY A 315 -3.11 13.23 15.03
N LEU A 316 -2.12 13.34 14.16
CA LEU A 316 -1.22 14.49 14.06
C LEU A 316 -1.59 15.35 12.86
N VAL A 317 -1.74 16.66 13.09
CA VAL A 317 -1.89 17.68 12.04
C VAL A 317 -0.61 18.49 11.99
N CYS A 318 0.00 18.59 10.81
CA CYS A 318 1.26 19.31 10.60
C CYS A 318 1.05 20.54 9.71
N ASP A 319 1.58 21.65 10.14
CA ASP A 319 1.67 22.90 9.36
C ASP A 319 3.01 22.91 8.64
N VAL A 320 3.03 22.48 7.37
CA VAL A 320 4.27 22.32 6.58
C VAL A 320 4.50 23.55 5.71
N PRO A 321 5.67 24.25 5.85
CA PRO A 321 5.98 25.38 4.99
C PRO A 321 6.00 25.02 3.50
N LEU A 322 5.41 25.87 2.65
CA LEU A 322 5.41 25.63 1.20
C LEU A 322 6.82 25.58 0.59
N SER A 323 7.80 26.29 1.18
CA SER A 323 9.20 26.19 0.81
C SER A 323 9.72 24.75 0.95
N LEU A 324 9.43 24.12 2.10
CA LEU A 324 9.80 22.74 2.37
C LEU A 324 9.04 21.78 1.46
N CYS A 325 7.75 22.02 1.20
CA CYS A 325 6.96 21.21 0.27
C CYS A 325 7.55 21.23 -1.15
N ARG A 326 7.89 22.42 -1.66
CA ARG A 326 8.50 22.58 -2.99
C ARG A 326 9.86 21.90 -3.07
N GLN A 327 10.68 22.06 -2.03
CA GLN A 327 11.97 21.37 -1.95
C GLN A 327 11.80 19.84 -1.95
N ALA A 328 10.83 19.31 -1.20
CA ALA A 328 10.52 17.88 -1.18
C ALA A 328 10.05 17.37 -2.56
N VAL A 329 9.27 18.15 -3.31
CA VAL A 329 8.83 17.78 -4.67
C VAL A 329 10.00 17.80 -5.65
N GLU A 330 10.88 18.78 -5.57
CA GLU A 330 12.04 18.92 -6.47
C GLU A 330 13.11 17.86 -6.20
N MET A 331 13.49 17.69 -4.93
CA MET A 331 14.58 16.79 -4.52
C MET A 331 14.15 15.32 -4.48
N ARG A 332 12.85 15.05 -4.30
CA ARG A 332 12.31 13.69 -4.09
C ARG A 332 13.09 12.91 -3.03
N PRO A 333 13.25 13.46 -1.81
CA PRO A 333 14.06 12.84 -0.78
C PRO A 333 13.40 11.54 -0.27
N ASP A 334 14.22 10.62 0.23
CA ASP A 334 13.70 9.59 1.11
C ASP A 334 13.37 10.16 2.51
N PRO A 335 12.70 9.40 3.39
CA PRO A 335 12.34 9.89 4.72
C PRO A 335 13.54 10.27 5.61
N GLU A 336 14.70 9.62 5.48
CA GLU A 336 15.91 9.95 6.21
C GLU A 336 16.51 11.28 5.71
N GLU A 337 16.61 11.45 4.39
CA GLU A 337 17.03 12.68 3.74
C GLU A 337 16.08 13.85 4.12
N PHE A 338 14.76 13.62 4.11
CA PHE A 338 13.78 14.62 4.53
C PHE A 338 13.99 15.06 5.99
N LEU A 339 14.17 14.11 6.90
CA LEU A 339 14.44 14.41 8.31
C LEU A 339 15.82 15.09 8.54
N SER A 340 16.72 15.02 7.58
CA SER A 340 17.99 15.78 7.64
C SER A 340 17.79 17.29 7.46
N MET A 341 16.68 17.70 6.84
CA MET A 341 16.31 19.11 6.67
C MET A 341 15.88 19.71 8.02
N PRO A 342 16.41 20.86 8.44
CA PRO A 342 16.13 21.44 9.76
C PRO A 342 14.64 21.70 10.01
N GLU A 343 13.93 22.21 9.00
CA GLU A 343 12.49 22.53 9.08
C GLU A 343 11.66 21.24 9.24
N ALA A 344 11.94 20.18 8.47
CA ALA A 344 11.27 18.89 8.58
C ALA A 344 11.51 18.24 9.95
N ARG A 345 12.75 18.29 10.45
CA ARG A 345 13.10 17.79 11.79
C ARG A 345 12.30 18.51 12.86
N GLY A 346 12.14 19.82 12.74
CA GLY A 346 11.39 20.66 13.68
C GLY A 346 9.92 20.22 13.81
N LEU A 347 9.28 19.77 12.73
CA LEU A 347 7.89 19.33 12.73
C LEU A 347 7.66 18.04 13.54
N LEU A 348 8.66 17.18 13.68
CA LEU A 348 8.53 15.82 14.20
C LEU A 348 9.35 15.56 15.48
N THR A 349 9.84 16.60 16.15
CA THR A 349 10.74 16.48 17.32
C THR A 349 10.13 15.76 18.52
N SER A 350 8.81 15.82 18.70
CA SER A 350 8.10 15.23 19.84
C SER A 350 7.97 13.70 19.77
N LEU A 351 8.36 13.08 18.65
CA LEU A 351 8.17 11.65 18.40
C LEU A 351 9.45 10.83 18.62
N PRO A 352 9.34 9.53 18.94
CA PRO A 352 10.48 8.62 18.96
C PRO A 352 11.07 8.43 17.54
N PRO A 353 12.35 8.01 17.41
CA PRO A 353 13.06 7.97 16.13
C PRO A 353 12.31 7.21 15.02
N ASN A 354 11.79 6.02 15.30
CA ASN A 354 11.09 5.20 14.30
C ASN A 354 9.73 5.80 13.92
N GLY A 355 9.02 6.41 14.87
CA GLY A 355 7.80 7.17 14.61
C GLY A 355 8.06 8.40 13.72
N ARG A 356 9.22 9.08 13.88
CA ARG A 356 9.61 10.20 13.00
C ARG A 356 9.81 9.75 11.56
N LEU A 357 10.47 8.62 11.35
CA LEU A 357 10.77 8.11 10.02
C LEU A 357 9.48 7.75 9.28
N LEU A 358 8.58 7.03 9.95
CA LEU A 358 7.27 6.68 9.39
C LEU A 358 6.45 7.93 9.05
N LEU A 359 6.36 8.90 9.98
CA LEU A 359 5.59 10.12 9.75
C LEU A 359 6.24 11.03 8.70
N ALA A 360 7.56 11.04 8.58
CA ALA A 360 8.24 11.70 7.47
C ALA A 360 7.80 11.11 6.12
N GLY A 361 7.74 9.78 6.02
CA GLY A 361 7.21 9.09 4.84
C GLY A 361 5.75 9.44 4.55
N ILE A 362 4.89 9.49 5.57
CA ILE A 362 3.49 9.90 5.43
C ILE A 362 3.39 11.35 4.94
N LEU A 363 4.14 12.28 5.53
CA LEU A 363 4.15 13.69 5.10
C LEU A 363 4.61 13.81 3.65
N LEU A 364 5.70 13.13 3.27
CA LEU A 364 6.19 13.12 1.91
C LEU A 364 5.13 12.60 0.92
N ASN A 365 4.46 11.50 1.23
CA ASN A 365 3.38 10.99 0.37
C ASN A 365 2.23 12.01 0.22
N ARG A 366 1.83 12.70 1.30
CA ARG A 366 0.80 13.73 1.26
C ARG A 366 1.23 14.95 0.44
N ILE A 367 2.49 15.37 0.58
CA ILE A 367 3.07 16.48 -0.21
C ILE A 367 3.09 16.10 -1.69
N TRP A 368 3.68 14.95 -2.04
CA TRP A 368 3.78 14.53 -3.44
C TRP A 368 2.41 14.32 -4.08
N ALA A 369 1.47 13.65 -3.40
CA ALA A 369 0.12 13.48 -3.89
C ALA A 369 -0.57 14.83 -4.15
N PHE A 370 -0.45 15.80 -3.23
CA PHE A 370 -1.02 17.14 -3.39
C PHE A 370 -0.54 17.84 -4.66
N PHE A 371 0.75 17.70 -5.02
CA PHE A 371 1.30 18.31 -6.23
C PHE A 371 1.08 17.47 -7.49
N HIS A 372 0.68 16.20 -7.39
CA HIS A 372 0.42 15.30 -8.53
C HIS A 372 -1.06 15.10 -8.86
N GLN A 373 -1.95 15.93 -8.34
CA GLN A 373 -3.41 15.80 -8.55
C GLN A 373 -3.89 16.13 -9.98
N LYS A 374 -3.07 16.81 -10.79
CA LYS A 374 -3.45 17.21 -12.15
C LYS A 374 -3.34 16.01 -13.09
N ALA A 375 -4.47 15.53 -13.57
CA ALA A 375 -4.58 14.47 -14.54
C ALA A 375 -5.54 14.86 -15.68
N ASP A 376 -5.32 14.31 -16.87
CA ASP A 376 -6.21 14.47 -18.01
C ASP A 376 -7.30 13.39 -17.96
N ILE A 377 -6.97 12.21 -17.42
CA ILE A 377 -7.91 11.11 -17.18
C ILE A 377 -7.82 10.68 -15.71
N VAL A 378 -8.94 10.75 -15.00
CA VAL A 378 -9.13 10.17 -13.68
C VAL A 378 -9.99 8.92 -13.82
N MET A 379 -9.52 7.81 -13.28
CA MET A 379 -10.20 6.52 -13.35
C MET A 379 -9.83 5.65 -12.17
N GLY A 380 -10.72 4.75 -11.81
CA GLY A 380 -10.49 3.81 -10.73
C GLY A 380 -11.76 3.04 -10.39
N ASN A 381 -11.63 2.11 -9.46
CA ASN A 381 -12.74 1.45 -8.81
C ASN A 381 -12.71 1.82 -7.32
N PRO A 382 -13.48 2.83 -6.90
CA PRO A 382 -13.44 3.32 -5.51
C PRO A 382 -13.96 2.26 -4.55
N PRO A 383 -13.58 2.33 -3.25
CA PRO A 383 -14.02 1.35 -2.25
C PRO A 383 -15.53 1.38 -2.05
N TRP A 384 -16.15 0.19 -2.01
CA TRP A 384 -17.60 -0.01 -1.81
C TRP A 384 -17.90 -0.20 -0.32
N VAL A 385 -17.84 0.90 0.43
CA VAL A 385 -18.11 0.89 1.87
C VAL A 385 -19.31 1.76 2.20
N ASN A 386 -20.35 1.18 2.81
CA ASN A 386 -21.50 1.93 3.24
C ASN A 386 -21.13 2.94 4.32
N TRP A 387 -21.75 4.13 4.26
CA TRP A 387 -21.53 5.21 5.21
C TRP A 387 -21.59 4.77 6.68
N GLU A 388 -22.54 3.90 7.03
CA GLU A 388 -22.73 3.39 8.40
C GLU A 388 -21.53 2.60 8.94
N TYR A 389 -20.72 2.03 8.04
CA TYR A 389 -19.52 1.25 8.39
C TYR A 389 -18.24 2.09 8.42
N LEU A 390 -18.26 3.32 7.96
CA LEU A 390 -17.12 4.23 8.10
C LEU A 390 -16.90 4.60 9.57
N SER A 391 -15.64 4.79 9.96
CA SER A 391 -15.33 5.22 11.33
C SER A 391 -15.98 6.58 11.63
N PRO A 392 -16.36 6.86 12.88
CA PRO A 392 -16.93 8.15 13.27
C PRO A 392 -16.02 9.32 12.88
N ARG A 393 -14.70 9.15 13.01
CA ARG A 393 -13.70 10.16 12.62
C ARG A 393 -13.71 10.41 11.12
N TYR A 394 -13.75 9.36 10.30
CA TYR A 394 -13.78 9.47 8.84
C TYR A 394 -15.07 10.12 8.35
N ARG A 395 -16.22 9.73 8.93
CA ARG A 395 -17.51 10.36 8.64
C ARG A 395 -17.52 11.85 8.95
N ALA A 396 -17.01 12.24 10.12
CA ALA A 396 -16.93 13.65 10.51
C ALA A 396 -16.04 14.46 9.56
N GLY A 397 -14.89 13.90 9.14
CA GLY A 397 -13.95 14.54 8.22
C GLY A 397 -14.51 14.70 6.80
N SER A 398 -15.30 13.75 6.30
CA SER A 398 -15.82 13.76 4.94
C SER A 398 -17.26 14.34 4.82
N GLN A 399 -17.95 14.59 5.92
CA GLN A 399 -19.36 15.03 5.93
C GLN A 399 -19.61 16.30 5.12
N HIS A 400 -18.68 17.25 5.11
CA HIS A 400 -18.80 18.50 4.36
C HIS A 400 -18.87 18.24 2.85
N LEU A 401 -18.11 17.27 2.33
CA LEU A 401 -18.13 16.89 0.91
C LEU A 401 -19.51 16.33 0.52
N TRP A 402 -20.11 15.51 1.38
CA TRP A 402 -21.43 14.96 1.13
C TRP A 402 -22.50 16.06 1.02
N GLY A 403 -22.38 17.12 1.81
CA GLY A 403 -23.21 18.32 1.69
C GLY A 403 -22.95 19.10 0.39
N GLU A 404 -21.68 19.29 0.04
CA GLU A 404 -21.25 20.02 -1.15
C GLU A 404 -21.70 19.33 -2.45
N TYR A 405 -21.60 17.99 -2.50
CA TYR A 405 -22.02 17.19 -3.66
C TYR A 405 -23.51 16.79 -3.62
N GLY A 406 -24.27 17.26 -2.64
CA GLY A 406 -25.72 17.01 -2.54
C GLY A 406 -26.10 15.57 -2.23
N LEU A 407 -25.16 14.76 -1.72
CA LEU A 407 -25.37 13.35 -1.39
C LEU A 407 -26.15 13.15 -0.08
N LEU A 408 -26.18 14.17 0.80
CA LEU A 408 -26.99 14.19 2.02
C LEU A 408 -28.27 15.00 1.77
N GLN A 409 -29.38 14.34 1.55
CA GLN A 409 -30.68 15.00 1.54
C GLN A 409 -31.22 15.08 2.97
N VAL A 410 -31.19 16.29 3.56
CA VAL A 410 -31.85 16.56 4.84
C VAL A 410 -33.34 16.71 4.60
N LYS A 411 -34.11 15.65 4.71
CA LYS A 411 -35.59 15.69 4.78
C LYS A 411 -36.02 15.27 6.17
N GLY A 412 -36.38 16.27 7.02
CA GLY A 412 -36.91 16.02 8.34
C GLY A 412 -35.90 15.64 9.43
N PRO A 413 -36.33 15.19 10.62
CA PRO A 413 -35.46 14.93 11.77
C PRO A 413 -34.58 13.67 11.63
N ARG A 414 -34.59 12.99 10.50
CA ARG A 414 -33.72 11.84 10.19
C ARG A 414 -32.85 12.18 8.99
N LEU A 415 -31.54 12.15 9.18
CA LEU A 415 -30.57 12.06 8.08
C LEU A 415 -30.84 10.75 7.35
N GLY A 416 -31.41 10.83 6.15
CA GLY A 416 -31.66 9.65 5.30
C GLY A 416 -30.92 9.83 3.99
N PHE A 417 -30.18 8.80 3.59
CA PHE A 417 -29.69 8.67 2.22
C PHE A 417 -30.90 8.48 1.29
N SER A 418 -30.89 9.07 0.10
CA SER A 418 -31.86 8.73 -0.91
C SER A 418 -31.61 7.27 -1.32
N LYS A 419 -32.67 6.47 -1.44
CA LYS A 419 -32.59 5.07 -1.91
C LYS A 419 -32.40 4.97 -3.43
N GLU A 420 -32.09 6.07 -4.10
CA GLU A 420 -32.06 6.15 -5.57
C GLU A 420 -30.64 6.25 -6.15
N ASP A 421 -29.59 6.13 -5.31
CA ASP A 421 -28.19 6.13 -5.76
C ASP A 421 -27.48 4.82 -5.43
#